data_9945e189fcde70b98161be041a09b875
#
_entry.id   9945e189fcde70b98161be041a09b875
#
_cell.length_a   1.000
_cell.length_b   1.000
_cell.length_c   1.000
_cell.angle_alpha   90.00
_cell.angle_beta   90.00
_cell.angle_gamma   90.00
#
_symmetry.space_group_name_H-M   'P 1'
#
loop_
_entity.id
_entity.type
_entity.pdbx_description
1 polymer ?
#
loop_
_entity_poly.entity_id
_entity_poly.type
_entity_poly.pdbx_seq_one_letter_code
_entity_poly.pdbx_strand_id
1 'polypeptide(L)'
;MKLLQIKFSIFILFFSYFTVNAQIQALFNNKTQLRNLTERWELDTTSVRGTFLVTPYKPMYVLPVRWSNNPNEQPHSGNIDPDYIAPPGVDYNNIEAKFQLSFKTKVLQGVFWGRGDLWVAYTQISHWQIYNNNLSRPFREVNYEPELILNIPVNFKIFGFKARMVGVAFNHESNGKSDPFSRSWNRVIFHAGFERNNWTVYIRPWLRMPAAKDDNPDISEYVGRGDLNIIYAKNGNIFSFIGSHNLNFSSKARGNSSFSWSYPIKNNLKGYLLVSHGYGETLIDYNNLQTTVGVGVSLIEWL
;
A
#
# COMPACT_ATOMS: atom_id res chain seq x y z
N MET A 1 15.30 32.27 40.04
CA MET A 1 14.54 32.03 38.81
C MET A 1 15.12 30.97 37.88
N LYS A 2 16.39 30.97 37.53
CA LYS A 2 16.99 29.95 36.61
C LYS A 2 16.90 28.50 37.09
N LEU A 3 17.06 28.25 38.39
CA LEU A 3 16.99 26.89 38.97
C LEU A 3 15.56 26.29 38.93
N LEU A 4 14.53 27.14 39.03
CA LEU A 4 13.12 26.72 38.99
C LEU A 4 12.71 26.36 37.55
N GLN A 5 13.23 27.10 36.55
CA GLN A 5 12.99 26.82 35.14
C GLN A 5 13.63 25.50 34.68
N ILE A 6 14.86 25.19 35.18
CA ILE A 6 15.54 23.92 34.86
C ILE A 6 14.77 22.73 35.45
N LYS A 7 14.29 22.83 36.69
CA LYS A 7 13.48 21.76 37.31
C LYS A 7 12.14 21.54 36.61
N PHE A 8 11.51 22.60 36.13
CA PHE A 8 10.25 22.51 35.41
C PHE A 8 10.46 21.89 34.01
N SER A 9 11.54 22.25 33.31
CA SER A 9 11.90 21.65 32.01
C SER A 9 12.25 20.16 32.12
N ILE A 10 12.94 19.75 33.18
CA ILE A 10 13.26 18.33 33.45
C ILE A 10 11.98 17.56 33.77
N PHE A 11 11.04 18.15 34.51
CA PHE A 11 9.77 17.54 34.84
C PHE A 11 8.89 17.31 33.60
N ILE A 12 8.83 18.28 32.67
CA ILE A 12 8.10 18.16 31.40
C ILE A 12 8.73 17.06 30.51
N LEU A 13 10.08 17.01 30.41
CA LEU A 13 10.78 15.98 29.66
C LEU A 13 10.54 14.58 30.26
N PHE A 14 10.49 14.45 31.58
CA PHE A 14 10.21 13.20 32.27
C PHE A 14 8.77 12.75 32.06
N PHE A 15 7.81 13.65 32.09
CA PHE A 15 6.40 13.35 31.86
C PHE A 15 6.11 12.99 30.39
N SER A 16 6.76 13.67 29.45
CA SER A 16 6.68 13.31 28.02
C SER A 16 7.26 11.93 27.73
N TYR A 17 8.35 11.54 28.43
CA TYR A 17 8.94 10.21 28.29
C TYR A 17 7.99 9.08 28.76
N PHE A 18 7.27 9.27 29.84
CA PHE A 18 6.29 8.29 30.32
C PHE A 18 5.05 8.18 29.42
N THR A 19 4.56 9.28 28.87
CA THR A 19 3.40 9.26 27.96
C THR A 19 3.74 8.60 26.62
N VAL A 20 4.93 8.84 26.08
CA VAL A 20 5.41 8.19 24.85
C VAL A 20 5.58 6.69 25.07
N ASN A 21 6.18 6.25 26.17
CA ASN A 21 6.33 4.82 26.47
C ASN A 21 4.98 4.12 26.70
N ALA A 22 4.02 4.77 27.35
CA ALA A 22 2.67 4.20 27.55
C ALA A 22 1.92 4.04 26.21
N GLN A 23 2.04 5.01 25.29
CA GLN A 23 1.47 4.92 23.96
C GLN A 23 2.15 3.84 23.09
N ILE A 24 3.47 3.74 23.15
CA ILE A 24 4.22 2.69 22.47
C ILE A 24 3.85 1.31 23.04
N GLN A 25 3.77 1.14 24.35
CA GLN A 25 3.34 -0.12 24.96
C GLN A 25 1.89 -0.49 24.61
N ALA A 26 0.98 0.49 24.53
CA ALA A 26 -0.40 0.24 24.09
C ALA A 26 -0.47 -0.23 22.62
N LEU A 27 0.38 0.30 21.76
CA LEU A 27 0.51 -0.15 20.36
C LEU A 27 1.05 -1.59 20.24
N PHE A 28 1.96 -2.01 21.14
CA PHE A 28 2.62 -3.31 21.07
C PHE A 28 2.00 -4.40 21.94
N ASN A 29 1.24 -4.04 23.00
CA ASN A 29 0.68 -5.01 23.95
C ASN A 29 -0.72 -5.51 23.58
N ASN A 30 -1.46 -4.83 22.72
CA ASN A 30 -2.69 -5.38 22.18
C ASN A 30 -2.34 -6.51 21.21
N LYS A 31 -2.63 -7.76 21.60
CA LYS A 31 -2.65 -8.88 20.65
C LYS A 31 -3.56 -8.45 19.50
N THR A 32 -2.98 -8.09 18.36
CA THR A 32 -3.76 -7.79 17.17
C THR A 32 -4.44 -9.09 16.77
N GLN A 33 -5.72 -9.22 17.12
CA GLN A 33 -6.54 -10.25 16.51
C GLN A 33 -6.57 -9.95 15.02
N LEU A 34 -6.39 -10.99 14.23
CA LEU A 34 -6.57 -10.92 12.78
C LEU A 34 -7.98 -10.39 12.53
N ARG A 35 -8.07 -9.19 12.00
CA ARG A 35 -9.37 -8.52 11.77
C ARG A 35 -9.92 -8.97 10.43
N ASN A 36 -11.12 -9.48 10.43
CA ASN A 36 -11.85 -9.81 9.21
C ASN A 36 -12.29 -8.52 8.47
N LEU A 37 -12.85 -8.66 7.26
CA LEU A 37 -13.35 -7.51 6.47
C LEU A 37 -14.34 -6.65 7.25
N THR A 38 -15.22 -7.30 8.00
CA THR A 38 -16.25 -6.63 8.80
C THR A 38 -15.65 -5.67 9.82
N GLU A 39 -14.66 -6.13 10.57
CA GLU A 39 -13.99 -5.31 11.60
C GLU A 39 -13.10 -4.21 10.99
N ARG A 40 -12.49 -4.48 9.84
CA ARG A 40 -11.60 -3.52 9.16
C ARG A 40 -12.35 -2.39 8.48
N TRP A 41 -13.54 -2.68 7.97
CA TRP A 41 -14.37 -1.74 7.22
C TRP A 41 -15.64 -1.34 7.96
N GLU A 42 -15.79 -1.81 9.22
CA GLU A 42 -16.92 -1.47 10.08
C GLU A 42 -18.27 -1.76 9.39
N LEU A 43 -18.40 -3.00 8.84
CA LEU A 43 -19.52 -3.37 7.95
C LEU A 43 -20.80 -3.76 8.69
N ASP A 44 -20.78 -3.82 10.01
CA ASP A 44 -21.96 -4.08 10.84
C ASP A 44 -21.96 -3.19 12.09
N THR A 45 -23.09 -3.16 12.79
CA THR A 45 -23.31 -2.30 13.94
C THR A 45 -22.37 -2.59 15.13
N THR A 46 -21.86 -3.82 15.23
CA THR A 46 -20.97 -4.24 16.33
C THR A 46 -19.52 -3.84 16.08
N SER A 47 -19.14 -3.59 14.83
CA SER A 47 -17.79 -3.21 14.44
C SER A 47 -17.58 -1.70 14.27
N VAL A 48 -18.67 -0.90 14.30
CA VAL A 48 -18.61 0.57 14.13
C VAL A 48 -17.84 1.22 15.27
N ARG A 49 -16.85 2.06 14.90
CA ARG A 49 -16.00 2.84 15.84
C ARG A 49 -16.21 4.35 15.75
N GLY A 50 -16.89 4.81 14.68
CA GLY A 50 -17.14 6.22 14.43
C GLY A 50 -16.25 6.82 13.35
N THR A 51 -16.31 8.15 13.21
CA THR A 51 -15.57 8.91 12.20
C THR A 51 -14.26 9.48 12.75
N PHE A 52 -13.34 9.84 11.84
CA PHE A 52 -12.05 10.49 12.11
C PHE A 52 -11.07 9.67 12.97
N LEU A 53 -11.26 8.36 13.06
CA LEU A 53 -10.28 7.44 13.64
C LEU A 53 -9.34 6.92 12.55
N VAL A 54 -8.04 7.14 12.71
CA VAL A 54 -7.03 6.62 11.80
C VAL A 54 -6.85 5.13 12.04
N THR A 55 -7.03 4.34 10.99
CA THR A 55 -6.91 2.88 11.02
C THR A 55 -6.03 2.38 9.88
N PRO A 56 -5.40 1.21 10.01
CA PRO A 56 -4.62 0.63 8.92
C PRO A 56 -5.47 0.38 7.67
N TYR A 57 -4.83 0.56 6.49
CA TYR A 57 -5.50 0.30 5.20
C TYR A 57 -4.86 -0.87 4.43
N LYS A 58 -3.65 -0.71 3.93
CA LYS A 58 -2.83 -1.77 3.33
C LYS A 58 -1.75 -2.20 4.35
N PRO A 59 -0.98 -3.27 4.11
CA PRO A 59 0.11 -3.67 5.00
C PRO A 59 1.09 -2.53 5.27
N MET A 60 1.57 -2.42 6.52
CA MET A 60 2.66 -1.51 6.88
C MET A 60 3.90 -2.34 7.23
N TYR A 61 4.95 -2.17 6.44
CA TYR A 61 6.18 -2.95 6.56
C TYR A 61 7.43 -2.11 6.30
N VAL A 62 8.54 -2.63 6.79
CA VAL A 62 9.89 -2.16 6.47
C VAL A 62 10.70 -3.38 6.02
N LEU A 63 11.26 -3.30 4.81
CA LEU A 63 12.18 -4.27 4.24
C LEU A 63 13.55 -3.60 4.16
N PRO A 64 14.43 -3.80 5.16
CA PRO A 64 15.79 -3.27 5.10
C PRO A 64 16.53 -3.78 3.86
N VAL A 65 16.27 -5.01 3.45
CA VAL A 65 16.85 -5.63 2.25
C VAL A 65 15.74 -5.99 1.27
N ARG A 66 15.75 -5.32 0.13
CA ARG A 66 14.96 -5.66 -1.05
C ARG A 66 15.90 -5.74 -2.24
N TRP A 67 16.00 -6.91 -2.84
CA TRP A 67 16.80 -7.18 -4.03
C TRP A 67 15.95 -7.12 -5.28
N SER A 68 16.53 -6.63 -6.39
CA SER A 68 15.98 -6.67 -7.74
C SER A 68 16.97 -7.29 -8.71
N ASN A 69 16.49 -8.14 -9.61
CA ASN A 69 17.32 -8.67 -10.69
C ASN A 69 17.58 -7.66 -11.82
N ASN A 70 16.77 -6.59 -11.89
CA ASN A 70 16.80 -5.62 -12.99
C ASN A 70 16.42 -4.22 -12.48
N PRO A 71 17.31 -3.52 -11.74
CA PRO A 71 17.10 -2.13 -11.39
C PRO A 71 16.93 -1.29 -12.66
N ASN A 72 15.97 -0.36 -12.65
CA ASN A 72 15.71 0.50 -13.80
C ASN A 72 16.65 1.72 -13.76
N GLU A 73 17.77 1.62 -14.43
CA GLU A 73 18.79 2.67 -14.45
C GLU A 73 18.43 3.82 -15.40
N GLN A 74 17.59 3.56 -16.42
CA GLN A 74 17.14 4.56 -17.39
C GLN A 74 15.63 4.42 -17.62
N PRO A 75 14.79 5.00 -16.75
CA PRO A 75 13.34 4.90 -16.88
C PRO A 75 12.82 5.56 -18.16
N HIS A 76 11.93 4.87 -18.86
CA HIS A 76 11.28 5.38 -20.06
C HIS A 76 9.82 5.71 -19.76
N SER A 77 9.28 6.70 -20.50
CA SER A 77 7.85 6.96 -20.61
C SER A 77 7.32 6.51 -21.98
N GLY A 78 6.06 6.10 -22.04
CA GLY A 78 5.34 5.94 -23.31
C GLY A 78 4.99 7.28 -23.97
N ASN A 79 5.22 8.42 -23.31
CA ASN A 79 5.09 9.73 -23.92
C ASN A 79 6.31 10.01 -24.82
N ILE A 80 6.04 10.36 -26.07
CA ILE A 80 7.09 10.60 -27.09
C ILE A 80 7.61 12.04 -27.11
N ASP A 81 7.07 12.92 -26.27
CA ASP A 81 7.55 14.29 -26.15
C ASP A 81 9.01 14.31 -25.64
N PRO A 82 9.90 15.11 -26.24
CA PRO A 82 11.30 15.23 -25.82
C PRO A 82 11.50 15.52 -24.33
N ASP A 83 10.57 16.20 -23.68
CA ASP A 83 10.61 16.49 -22.24
C ASP A 83 10.59 15.22 -21.37
N TYR A 84 10.18 14.07 -21.92
CA TYR A 84 10.14 12.77 -21.21
C TYR A 84 11.31 11.85 -21.51
N ILE A 85 12.32 12.32 -22.27
CA ILE A 85 13.53 11.54 -22.55
C ILE A 85 14.45 11.59 -21.32
N ALA A 86 14.58 10.46 -20.63
CA ALA A 86 15.48 10.37 -19.49
C ALA A 86 16.96 10.53 -19.90
N PRO A 87 17.78 11.23 -19.10
CA PRO A 87 19.22 11.31 -19.32
C PRO A 87 19.86 9.90 -19.21
N PRO A 88 21.17 9.78 -19.54
CA PRO A 88 21.90 8.52 -19.35
C PRO A 88 21.70 7.91 -17.97
N GLY A 89 21.74 6.59 -17.90
CA GLY A 89 21.36 5.81 -16.74
C GLY A 89 22.12 6.15 -15.46
N VAL A 90 21.45 5.87 -14.35
CA VAL A 90 21.99 6.05 -13.00
C VAL A 90 22.34 4.66 -12.43
N ASP A 91 23.56 4.49 -11.94
CA ASP A 91 24.07 3.22 -11.38
C ASP A 91 23.40 2.91 -10.02
N TYR A 92 22.21 2.34 -10.07
CA TYR A 92 21.49 1.90 -8.89
C TYR A 92 21.95 0.52 -8.42
N ASN A 93 22.12 0.34 -7.12
CA ASN A 93 22.35 -0.97 -6.54
C ASN A 93 21.15 -1.90 -6.70
N ASN A 94 21.41 -3.20 -6.92
CA ASN A 94 20.37 -4.23 -6.91
C ASN A 94 19.67 -4.37 -5.55
N ILE A 95 20.31 -3.90 -4.47
CA ILE A 95 19.78 -3.96 -3.10
C ILE A 95 19.45 -2.55 -2.61
N GLU A 96 18.24 -2.39 -2.12
CA GLU A 96 17.76 -1.15 -1.52
C GLU A 96 16.85 -1.46 -0.31
N ALA A 97 16.52 -0.47 0.49
CA ALA A 97 15.46 -0.58 1.48
C ALA A 97 14.11 -0.21 0.84
N LYS A 98 13.03 -0.91 1.24
CA LYS A 98 11.66 -0.59 0.83
C LYS A 98 10.78 -0.51 2.07
N PHE A 99 9.89 0.48 2.14
CA PHE A 99 8.87 0.52 3.18
C PHE A 99 7.53 1.04 2.66
N GLN A 100 6.46 0.60 3.30
CA GLN A 100 5.10 1.03 3.01
C GLN A 100 4.43 1.52 4.28
N LEU A 101 3.81 2.69 4.19
CA LEU A 101 2.91 3.26 5.17
C LEU A 101 1.52 3.34 4.54
N SER A 102 0.48 2.91 5.27
CA SER A 102 -0.87 2.96 4.73
C SER A 102 -1.92 3.03 5.81
N PHE A 103 -2.79 4.02 5.71
CA PHE A 103 -3.87 4.25 6.67
C PHE A 103 -5.13 4.78 5.98
N LYS A 104 -6.25 4.66 6.67
CA LYS A 104 -7.53 5.24 6.26
C LYS A 104 -8.29 5.79 7.46
N THR A 105 -9.21 6.71 7.19
CA THR A 105 -10.16 7.22 8.17
C THR A 105 -11.54 7.32 7.54
N LYS A 106 -12.58 6.99 8.33
CA LYS A 106 -13.96 7.21 7.93
C LYS A 106 -14.31 8.68 8.12
N VAL A 107 -14.75 9.36 7.06
CA VAL A 107 -15.13 10.78 7.11
C VAL A 107 -16.63 11.00 7.16
N LEU A 108 -17.42 10.12 6.53
CA LEU A 108 -18.89 10.12 6.62
C LEU A 108 -19.40 8.70 6.82
N GLN A 109 -20.44 8.56 7.62
CA GLN A 109 -21.08 7.29 7.92
C GLN A 109 -22.53 7.32 7.44
N GLY A 110 -23.00 6.20 6.90
CA GLY A 110 -24.41 6.02 6.52
C GLY A 110 -24.88 6.93 5.39
N VAL A 111 -24.03 7.18 4.38
CA VAL A 111 -24.24 8.15 3.28
C VAL A 111 -25.56 7.91 2.53
N PHE A 112 -26.00 6.66 2.41
CA PHE A 112 -27.23 6.27 1.72
C PHE A 112 -28.23 5.66 2.70
N TRP A 113 -29.11 6.47 3.28
CA TRP A 113 -30.19 6.03 4.20
C TRP A 113 -29.67 5.10 5.32
N GLY A 114 -28.55 5.49 5.94
CA GLY A 114 -27.93 4.74 7.02
C GLY A 114 -27.00 3.62 6.57
N ARG A 115 -26.71 3.49 5.28
CA ARG A 115 -25.79 2.52 4.70
C ARG A 115 -24.70 3.23 3.88
N GLY A 116 -23.55 2.55 3.75
CA GLY A 116 -22.43 3.06 2.99
C GLY A 116 -21.66 4.15 3.74
N ASP A 117 -20.36 3.99 3.78
CA ASP A 117 -19.43 4.88 4.47
C ASP A 117 -18.43 5.46 3.50
N LEU A 118 -18.12 6.73 3.67
CA LEU A 118 -17.07 7.41 2.91
C LEU A 118 -15.79 7.44 3.73
N TRP A 119 -14.72 6.95 3.10
CA TRP A 119 -13.39 6.87 3.69
C TRP A 119 -12.39 7.68 2.86
N VAL A 120 -11.43 8.26 3.55
CA VAL A 120 -10.19 8.79 2.94
C VAL A 120 -9.07 7.85 3.32
N ALA A 121 -8.27 7.46 2.35
CA ALA A 121 -7.10 6.62 2.56
C ALA A 121 -5.86 7.24 1.93
N TYR A 122 -4.71 6.86 2.46
CA TYR A 122 -3.41 7.27 1.94
C TYR A 122 -2.44 6.11 2.07
N THR A 123 -1.71 5.85 0.97
CA THR A 123 -0.61 4.89 0.94
C THR A 123 0.63 5.57 0.40
N GLN A 124 1.77 5.30 1.02
CA GLN A 124 3.07 5.71 0.53
C GLN A 124 3.99 4.51 0.46
N ILE A 125 4.64 4.32 -0.69
CA ILE A 125 5.67 3.31 -0.89
C ILE A 125 6.97 4.05 -1.19
N SER A 126 8.04 3.69 -0.49
CA SER A 126 9.34 4.32 -0.65
C SER A 126 10.42 3.28 -0.91
N HIS A 127 11.24 3.56 -1.91
CA HIS A 127 12.41 2.80 -2.30
C HIS A 127 13.65 3.63 -2.06
N TRP A 128 14.55 3.15 -1.20
CA TRP A 128 15.68 3.91 -0.70
C TRP A 128 16.99 3.19 -0.97
N GLN A 129 17.86 3.79 -1.77
CA GLN A 129 19.20 3.31 -2.11
C GLN A 129 20.18 3.51 -0.93
N ILE A 130 19.75 3.15 0.28
CA ILE A 130 20.48 3.39 1.54
C ILE A 130 21.92 2.83 1.53
N TYR A 131 22.18 1.82 0.72
CA TYR A 131 23.49 1.16 0.58
C TYR A 131 24.33 1.75 -0.56
N ASN A 132 23.80 2.69 -1.37
CA ASN A 132 24.52 3.29 -2.49
C ASN A 132 25.25 4.56 -2.07
N ASN A 133 26.49 4.41 -1.61
CA ASN A 133 27.33 5.51 -1.18
C ASN A 133 27.72 6.45 -2.33
N ASN A 134 27.90 5.91 -3.53
CA ASN A 134 28.33 6.66 -4.71
C ASN A 134 27.29 7.71 -5.12
N LEU A 135 26.02 7.42 -4.89
CA LEU A 135 24.90 8.31 -5.16
C LEU A 135 24.44 9.10 -3.92
N SER A 136 25.22 9.10 -2.81
CA SER A 136 24.82 9.77 -1.56
C SER A 136 23.50 9.27 -0.97
N ARG A 137 23.16 7.99 -1.17
CA ARG A 137 22.02 7.27 -0.60
C ARG A 137 20.66 7.93 -0.86
N PRO A 138 20.25 8.19 -2.13
CA PRO A 138 18.98 8.86 -2.42
C PRO A 138 17.78 7.95 -2.20
N PHE A 139 16.61 8.55 -2.00
CA PHE A 139 15.36 7.89 -2.33
C PHE A 139 15.28 7.74 -3.86
N ARG A 140 15.27 6.50 -4.35
CA ARG A 140 15.15 6.22 -5.78
C ARG A 140 13.75 6.56 -6.27
N GLU A 141 12.75 6.13 -5.51
CA GLU A 141 11.35 6.37 -5.84
C GLU A 141 10.50 6.47 -4.58
N VAL A 142 9.52 7.36 -4.61
CA VAL A 142 8.44 7.45 -3.61
C VAL A 142 7.13 7.57 -4.37
N ASN A 143 6.19 6.67 -4.12
CA ASN A 143 4.85 6.74 -4.69
C ASN A 143 3.85 7.15 -3.62
N TYR A 144 3.02 8.12 -3.94
CA TYR A 144 1.98 8.71 -3.09
C TYR A 144 0.62 8.33 -3.67
N GLU A 145 -0.23 7.69 -2.89
CA GLU A 145 -1.51 7.15 -3.34
C GLU A 145 -2.65 7.57 -2.40
N PRO A 146 -3.21 8.78 -2.51
CA PRO A 146 -4.47 9.17 -1.86
C PRO A 146 -5.68 8.54 -2.55
N GLU A 147 -6.67 8.11 -1.74
CA GLU A 147 -7.91 7.52 -2.22
C GLU A 147 -9.12 8.11 -1.48
N LEU A 148 -10.21 8.33 -2.20
CA LEU A 148 -11.53 8.60 -1.65
C LEU A 148 -12.43 7.39 -1.94
N ILE A 149 -12.87 6.68 -0.90
CA ILE A 149 -13.48 5.36 -1.01
C ILE A 149 -14.90 5.39 -0.47
N LEU A 150 -15.88 5.11 -1.32
CA LEU A 150 -17.24 4.81 -0.91
C LEU A 150 -17.39 3.30 -0.78
N ASN A 151 -17.67 2.81 0.42
CA ASN A 151 -17.78 1.40 0.72
C ASN A 151 -19.18 1.06 1.26
N ILE A 152 -19.86 0.10 0.66
CA ILE A 152 -21.22 -0.31 0.98
C ILE A 152 -21.21 -1.74 1.51
N PRO A 153 -21.72 -1.99 2.74
CA PRO A 153 -21.82 -3.34 3.27
C PRO A 153 -22.89 -4.14 2.51
N VAL A 154 -22.55 -5.37 2.15
CA VAL A 154 -23.44 -6.35 1.54
C VAL A 154 -23.38 -7.67 2.31
N ASN A 155 -24.42 -8.51 2.18
CA ASN A 155 -24.46 -9.80 2.86
C ASN A 155 -25.22 -10.82 2.01
N PHE A 156 -24.52 -11.45 1.08
CA PHE A 156 -25.02 -12.57 0.30
C PHE A 156 -23.93 -13.61 0.05
N LYS A 157 -24.29 -14.81 -0.39
CA LYS A 157 -23.33 -15.86 -0.69
C LYS A 157 -23.22 -16.08 -2.18
N ILE A 158 -21.97 -16.26 -2.66
CA ILE A 158 -21.65 -16.65 -4.03
C ILE A 158 -20.52 -17.65 -4.02
N PHE A 159 -20.68 -18.82 -4.66
CA PHE A 159 -19.71 -19.92 -4.70
C PHE A 159 -19.15 -20.32 -3.31
N GLY A 160 -19.99 -20.25 -2.26
CA GLY A 160 -19.61 -20.56 -0.89
C GLY A 160 -18.83 -19.47 -0.16
N PHE A 161 -18.49 -18.37 -0.79
CA PHE A 161 -17.97 -17.17 -0.16
C PHE A 161 -19.10 -16.23 0.26
N LYS A 162 -18.87 -15.49 1.33
CA LYS A 162 -19.75 -14.43 1.82
C LYS A 162 -19.28 -13.11 1.23
N ALA A 163 -20.06 -12.50 0.36
CA ALA A 163 -19.81 -11.12 -0.06
C ALA A 163 -20.10 -10.20 1.12
N ARG A 164 -19.12 -9.33 1.46
CA ARG A 164 -19.16 -8.46 2.64
C ARG A 164 -19.29 -7.00 2.29
N MET A 165 -18.66 -6.59 1.20
CA MET A 165 -18.66 -5.20 0.76
C MET A 165 -18.54 -5.09 -0.76
N VAL A 166 -19.09 -4.00 -1.27
CA VAL A 166 -18.84 -3.49 -2.62
C VAL A 166 -18.64 -1.98 -2.55
N GLY A 167 -17.99 -1.40 -3.53
CA GLY A 167 -17.83 0.04 -3.52
C GLY A 167 -17.07 0.57 -4.73
N VAL A 168 -16.78 1.87 -4.67
CA VAL A 168 -16.04 2.61 -5.67
C VAL A 168 -15.03 3.53 -4.99
N ALA A 169 -13.86 3.70 -5.58
CA ALA A 169 -12.87 4.64 -5.10
C ALA A 169 -12.37 5.54 -6.24
N PHE A 170 -12.15 6.81 -5.92
CA PHE A 170 -11.31 7.69 -6.71
C PHE A 170 -9.90 7.58 -6.16
N ASN A 171 -8.96 7.25 -7.02
CA ASN A 171 -7.57 6.99 -6.68
C ASN A 171 -6.68 7.88 -7.54
N HIS A 172 -5.80 8.60 -6.90
CA HIS A 172 -4.67 9.29 -7.52
C HIS A 172 -3.39 8.60 -7.08
N GLU A 173 -2.46 8.39 -8.01
CA GLU A 173 -1.14 7.90 -7.67
C GLU A 173 -0.10 8.70 -8.45
N SER A 174 0.93 9.22 -7.75
CA SER A 174 1.99 10.02 -8.34
C SER A 174 3.31 9.81 -7.60
N ASN A 175 4.42 10.06 -8.29
CA ASN A 175 5.75 9.99 -7.67
C ASN A 175 6.32 11.35 -7.24
N GLY A 176 5.61 12.45 -7.51
CA GLY A 176 6.02 13.80 -7.09
C GLY A 176 7.29 14.32 -7.74
N LYS A 177 7.76 13.69 -8.82
CA LYS A 177 8.95 14.13 -9.56
C LYS A 177 8.55 15.08 -10.69
N SER A 178 9.52 15.88 -11.15
CA SER A 178 9.42 16.66 -12.38
C SER A 178 9.81 15.83 -13.60
N ASP A 179 9.48 16.30 -14.80
CA ASP A 179 9.96 15.73 -16.05
C ASP A 179 11.50 15.67 -16.11
N PRO A 180 12.07 14.65 -16.70
CA PRO A 180 11.45 13.53 -17.44
C PRO A 180 10.98 12.35 -16.56
N PHE A 181 11.07 12.45 -15.24
CA PHE A 181 10.82 11.36 -14.30
C PHE A 181 9.43 11.41 -13.66
N SER A 182 8.63 12.44 -13.97
CA SER A 182 7.25 12.55 -13.53
C SER A 182 6.42 11.34 -13.98
N ARG A 183 5.68 10.71 -13.06
CA ARG A 183 4.70 9.68 -13.35
C ARG A 183 3.50 9.88 -12.45
N SER A 184 2.33 9.86 -13.08
CA SER A 184 1.06 9.95 -12.34
C SER A 184 -0.08 9.32 -13.13
N TRP A 185 -1.10 8.89 -12.43
CA TRP A 185 -2.36 8.49 -13.02
C TRP A 185 -3.53 8.59 -12.05
N ASN A 186 -4.72 8.72 -12.63
CA ASN A 186 -5.98 8.74 -11.89
C ASN A 186 -6.82 7.54 -12.29
N ARG A 187 -7.49 6.91 -11.33
CA ARG A 187 -8.33 5.74 -11.53
C ARG A 187 -9.67 5.86 -10.82
N VAL A 188 -10.70 5.33 -11.44
CA VAL A 188 -11.93 4.94 -10.75
C VAL A 188 -11.83 3.43 -10.52
N ILE A 189 -11.74 3.01 -9.26
CA ILE A 189 -11.58 1.62 -8.85
C ILE A 189 -12.91 1.12 -8.31
N PHE A 190 -13.47 0.09 -8.91
CA PHE A 190 -14.58 -0.66 -8.32
C PHE A 190 -13.98 -1.75 -7.43
N HIS A 191 -14.63 -2.05 -6.32
CA HIS A 191 -14.13 -3.11 -5.46
C HIS A 191 -15.23 -3.98 -4.89
N ALA A 192 -14.90 -5.24 -4.67
CA ALA A 192 -15.73 -6.20 -3.95
C ALA A 192 -14.86 -7.04 -3.01
N GLY A 193 -15.37 -7.29 -1.80
CA GLY A 193 -14.68 -8.07 -0.78
C GLY A 193 -15.49 -9.28 -0.34
N PHE A 194 -14.83 -10.43 -0.26
CA PHE A 194 -15.43 -11.73 0.03
C PHE A 194 -14.66 -12.45 1.12
N GLU A 195 -15.36 -13.23 1.95
CA GLU A 195 -14.78 -14.03 3.02
C GLU A 195 -15.31 -15.46 3.02
N ARG A 196 -14.42 -16.41 3.33
CA ARG A 196 -14.77 -17.78 3.64
C ARG A 196 -13.75 -18.40 4.60
N ASN A 197 -14.15 -18.69 5.82
CA ASN A 197 -13.26 -19.19 6.88
C ASN A 197 -12.02 -18.30 7.04
N ASN A 198 -10.82 -18.83 6.74
CA ASN A 198 -9.52 -18.13 6.82
C ASN A 198 -9.15 -17.37 5.54
N TRP A 199 -10.02 -17.36 4.54
CA TRP A 199 -9.78 -16.73 3.24
C TRP A 199 -10.51 -15.39 3.13
N THR A 200 -9.79 -14.41 2.62
CA THR A 200 -10.34 -13.12 2.19
C THR A 200 -9.92 -12.88 0.75
N VAL A 201 -10.86 -12.43 -0.07
CA VAL A 201 -10.61 -12.13 -1.48
C VAL A 201 -11.12 -10.74 -1.78
N TYR A 202 -10.27 -9.92 -2.38
CA TYR A 202 -10.65 -8.63 -2.97
C TYR A 202 -10.52 -8.71 -4.49
N ILE A 203 -11.47 -8.15 -5.19
CA ILE A 203 -11.46 -7.97 -6.63
C ILE A 203 -11.59 -6.47 -6.88
N ARG A 204 -10.64 -5.87 -7.61
CA ARG A 204 -10.54 -4.43 -7.79
C ARG A 204 -10.27 -4.06 -9.26
N PRO A 205 -11.25 -4.15 -10.17
CA PRO A 205 -11.11 -3.61 -11.52
C PRO A 205 -11.10 -2.09 -11.49
N TRP A 206 -10.38 -1.47 -12.43
CA TRP A 206 -10.34 -0.02 -12.55
C TRP A 206 -10.45 0.48 -13.98
N LEU A 207 -10.92 1.72 -14.08
CA LEU A 207 -10.88 2.54 -15.27
C LEU A 207 -9.87 3.65 -15.05
N ARG A 208 -8.91 3.78 -15.96
CA ARG A 208 -7.98 4.89 -15.97
C ARG A 208 -8.70 6.14 -16.46
N MET A 209 -8.51 7.26 -15.79
CA MET A 209 -9.02 8.56 -16.20
C MET A 209 -7.97 9.24 -17.10
N PRO A 210 -8.38 9.82 -18.24
CA PRO A 210 -7.47 10.58 -19.09
C PRO A 210 -6.92 11.82 -18.37
N ALA A 211 -5.68 12.18 -18.66
CA ALA A 211 -5.06 13.43 -18.23
C ALA A 211 -4.74 14.30 -19.43
N ALA A 212 -4.85 15.63 -19.28
CA ALA A 212 -4.53 16.57 -20.36
C ALA A 212 -3.03 16.54 -20.72
N LYS A 213 -2.16 16.43 -19.71
CA LYS A 213 -0.75 16.12 -19.83
C LYS A 213 -0.55 14.73 -19.23
N ASP A 214 -0.16 13.78 -20.05
CA ASP A 214 -0.07 12.37 -19.65
C ASP A 214 1.39 11.92 -19.60
N ASP A 215 1.90 11.75 -18.39
CA ASP A 215 3.29 11.39 -18.13
C ASP A 215 3.61 9.93 -18.49
N ASN A 216 2.59 9.08 -18.60
CA ASN A 216 2.73 7.62 -18.80
C ASN A 216 1.50 7.04 -19.52
N PRO A 217 1.25 7.42 -20.79
CA PRO A 217 0.01 7.09 -21.52
C PRO A 217 -0.27 5.60 -21.67
N ASP A 218 0.75 4.77 -21.64
CA ASP A 218 0.70 3.32 -21.81
C ASP A 218 0.72 2.52 -20.51
N ILE A 219 0.66 3.16 -19.34
CA ILE A 219 0.76 2.48 -18.03
C ILE A 219 -0.22 1.31 -17.87
N SER A 220 -1.45 1.44 -18.39
CA SER A 220 -2.45 0.37 -18.29
C SER A 220 -2.10 -0.88 -19.11
N GLU A 221 -1.22 -0.75 -20.10
CA GLU A 221 -0.74 -1.89 -20.90
C GLU A 221 0.28 -2.74 -20.12
N TYR A 222 0.89 -2.20 -19.08
CA TYR A 222 1.88 -2.89 -18.23
C TYR A 222 1.31 -3.26 -16.87
N VAL A 223 0.76 -2.29 -16.14
CA VAL A 223 0.26 -2.50 -14.76
C VAL A 223 -1.08 -3.23 -14.76
N GLY A 224 -1.89 -3.04 -15.81
CA GLY A 224 -3.15 -3.74 -15.94
C GLY A 224 -4.39 -2.88 -15.75
N ARG A 225 -5.54 -3.56 -15.61
CA ARG A 225 -6.89 -2.97 -15.53
C ARG A 225 -7.66 -3.41 -14.27
N GLY A 226 -6.96 -4.05 -13.33
CA GLY A 226 -7.51 -4.51 -12.07
C GLY A 226 -6.53 -5.39 -11.33
N ASP A 227 -6.78 -5.57 -10.04
CA ASP A 227 -6.08 -6.54 -9.20
C ASP A 227 -7.02 -7.53 -8.53
N LEU A 228 -6.49 -8.71 -8.28
CA LEU A 228 -7.06 -9.76 -7.46
C LEU A 228 -6.13 -9.95 -6.26
N ASN A 229 -6.65 -9.75 -5.05
CA ASN A 229 -5.90 -9.97 -3.82
C ASN A 229 -6.53 -11.13 -3.04
N ILE A 230 -5.77 -12.19 -2.80
CA ILE A 230 -6.17 -13.39 -2.06
C ILE A 230 -5.34 -13.48 -0.79
N ILE A 231 -6.00 -13.51 0.36
CA ILE A 231 -5.37 -13.55 1.66
C ILE A 231 -5.81 -14.81 2.40
N TYR A 232 -4.86 -15.55 2.96
CA TYR A 232 -5.10 -16.68 3.84
C TYR A 232 -4.44 -16.43 5.19
N ALA A 233 -5.22 -16.44 6.27
CA ALA A 233 -4.75 -16.19 7.61
C ALA A 233 -5.04 -17.37 8.54
N LYS A 234 -4.00 -17.94 9.15
CA LYS A 234 -4.14 -19.06 10.11
C LYS A 234 -2.99 -19.06 11.13
N ASN A 235 -3.33 -19.24 12.40
CA ASN A 235 -2.36 -19.35 13.48
C ASN A 235 -1.33 -18.20 13.53
N GLY A 236 -1.79 -16.97 13.30
CA GLY A 236 -0.94 -15.77 13.27
C GLY A 236 -0.13 -15.57 11.98
N ASN A 237 -0.03 -16.59 11.12
CA ASN A 237 0.56 -16.45 9.79
C ASN A 237 -0.44 -15.83 8.82
N ILE A 238 0.03 -14.95 7.96
CA ILE A 238 -0.76 -14.37 6.87
C ILE A 238 0.00 -14.55 5.56
N PHE A 239 -0.63 -15.19 4.61
CA PHE A 239 -0.17 -15.32 3.25
C PHE A 239 -1.05 -14.44 2.36
N SER A 240 -0.44 -13.66 1.48
CA SER A 240 -1.18 -12.84 0.53
C SER A 240 -0.60 -13.02 -0.87
N PHE A 241 -1.49 -13.11 -1.84
CA PHE A 241 -1.17 -13.07 -3.25
C PHE A 241 -1.93 -11.92 -3.89
N ILE A 242 -1.21 -11.05 -4.61
CA ILE A 242 -1.80 -9.97 -5.41
C ILE A 242 -1.38 -10.20 -6.85
N GLY A 243 -2.35 -10.25 -7.75
CA GLY A 243 -2.12 -10.34 -9.19
C GLY A 243 -2.84 -9.24 -9.93
N SER A 244 -2.16 -8.55 -10.85
CA SER A 244 -2.75 -7.61 -11.81
C SER A 244 -2.50 -8.07 -13.24
N HIS A 245 -3.38 -7.68 -14.17
CA HIS A 245 -3.25 -8.09 -15.57
C HIS A 245 -3.88 -7.05 -16.51
N ASN A 246 -3.30 -6.88 -17.68
CA ASN A 246 -3.79 -5.95 -18.70
C ASN A 246 -4.97 -6.49 -19.53
N LEU A 247 -5.44 -7.71 -19.21
CA LEU A 247 -6.51 -8.44 -19.89
C LEU A 247 -6.23 -8.72 -21.39
N ASN A 248 -4.98 -8.65 -21.80
CA ASN A 248 -4.54 -9.05 -23.12
C ASN A 248 -3.96 -10.47 -23.03
N PHE A 249 -4.59 -11.44 -23.71
CA PHE A 249 -4.20 -12.86 -23.66
C PHE A 249 -3.33 -13.29 -24.86
N SER A 250 -2.71 -12.33 -25.55
CA SER A 250 -1.73 -12.55 -26.61
C SER A 250 -0.29 -12.48 -26.10
N SER A 251 0.69 -12.40 -27.01
CA SER A 251 2.10 -12.12 -26.68
C SER A 251 2.33 -10.78 -25.95
N LYS A 252 1.31 -9.90 -25.89
CA LYS A 252 1.34 -8.64 -25.15
C LYS A 252 0.72 -8.76 -23.74
N ALA A 253 0.50 -9.97 -23.24
CA ALA A 253 0.07 -10.22 -21.87
C ALA A 253 1.08 -9.66 -20.87
N ARG A 254 0.66 -8.75 -20.00
CA ARG A 254 1.50 -8.09 -18.99
C ARG A 254 0.72 -7.89 -17.71
N GLY A 255 1.44 -7.74 -16.63
CA GLY A 255 0.90 -7.53 -15.29
C GLY A 255 1.96 -7.74 -14.24
N ASN A 256 1.51 -7.90 -13.00
CA ASN A 256 2.36 -8.16 -11.84
C ASN A 256 1.76 -9.30 -11.02
N SER A 257 2.62 -10.07 -10.38
CA SER A 257 2.26 -11.04 -9.35
C SER A 257 3.15 -10.83 -8.14
N SER A 258 2.57 -10.65 -6.97
CA SER A 258 3.32 -10.55 -5.72
C SER A 258 2.76 -11.51 -4.68
N PHE A 259 3.66 -12.12 -3.94
CA PHE A 259 3.37 -13.00 -2.81
C PHE A 259 4.02 -12.43 -1.56
N SER A 260 3.28 -12.38 -0.47
CA SER A 260 3.83 -12.03 0.84
C SER A 260 3.50 -13.07 1.90
N TRP A 261 4.40 -13.21 2.86
CA TRP A 261 4.23 -14.02 4.05
C TRP A 261 4.62 -13.25 5.29
N SER A 262 3.68 -13.13 6.21
CA SER A 262 3.90 -12.57 7.54
C SER A 262 3.93 -13.68 8.57
N TYR A 263 5.06 -13.80 9.26
CA TYR A 263 5.31 -14.78 10.30
C TYR A 263 5.34 -14.12 11.69
N PRO A 264 4.55 -14.59 12.67
CA PRO A 264 4.51 -14.00 14.00
C PRO A 264 5.84 -14.20 14.74
N ILE A 265 6.47 -13.11 15.19
CA ILE A 265 7.70 -13.14 16.00
C ILE A 265 7.35 -12.91 17.48
N LYS A 266 6.78 -11.76 17.80
CA LYS A 266 6.42 -11.39 19.17
C LYS A 266 5.37 -10.28 19.18
N ASN A 267 4.28 -10.47 19.89
CA ASN A 267 3.14 -9.53 19.94
C ASN A 267 2.66 -9.18 18.53
N ASN A 268 2.73 -7.90 18.16
CA ASN A 268 2.33 -7.41 16.84
C ASN A 268 3.47 -7.40 15.81
N LEU A 269 4.70 -7.70 16.24
CA LEU A 269 5.86 -7.75 15.35
C LEU A 269 5.86 -9.07 14.58
N LYS A 270 5.89 -8.98 13.26
CA LYS A 270 5.96 -10.12 12.36
C LYS A 270 7.16 -10.00 11.45
N GLY A 271 7.80 -11.13 11.17
CA GLY A 271 8.72 -11.23 10.04
C GLY A 271 7.92 -11.11 8.75
N TYR A 272 8.49 -10.47 7.75
CA TYR A 272 7.83 -10.22 6.47
C TYR A 272 8.73 -10.58 5.30
N LEU A 273 8.22 -11.46 4.45
CA LEU A 273 8.79 -11.81 3.15
C LEU A 273 7.87 -11.26 2.07
N LEU A 274 8.44 -10.60 1.07
CA LEU A 274 7.73 -10.14 -0.13
C LEU A 274 8.50 -10.57 -1.37
N VAL A 275 7.83 -11.25 -2.28
CA VAL A 275 8.38 -11.63 -3.59
C VAL A 275 7.45 -11.08 -4.65
N SER A 276 7.98 -10.39 -5.66
CA SER A 276 7.19 -9.93 -6.79
C SER A 276 7.87 -10.24 -8.12
N HIS A 277 7.06 -10.41 -9.15
CA HIS A 277 7.50 -10.58 -10.53
C HIS A 277 6.52 -9.89 -11.47
N GLY A 278 7.04 -9.09 -12.37
CA GLY A 278 6.23 -8.41 -13.37
C GLY A 278 6.58 -6.94 -13.53
N TYR A 279 5.59 -6.17 -13.97
CA TYR A 279 5.66 -4.75 -14.27
C TYR A 279 5.01 -3.93 -13.13
N GLY A 280 5.35 -2.63 -13.05
CA GLY A 280 4.66 -1.74 -12.10
C GLY A 280 5.03 -1.95 -10.64
N GLU A 281 6.28 -2.33 -10.35
CA GLU A 281 6.79 -2.38 -8.97
C GLU A 281 6.75 -0.99 -8.31
N THR A 282 6.99 0.06 -9.11
CA THR A 282 6.80 1.47 -8.79
C THR A 282 6.27 2.22 -10.01
N LEU A 283 5.84 3.47 -9.84
CA LEU A 283 5.38 4.27 -10.97
C LEU A 283 6.48 4.53 -12.00
N ILE A 284 7.70 4.80 -11.57
CA ILE A 284 8.81 5.04 -12.50
C ILE A 284 9.24 3.76 -13.23
N ASP A 285 8.96 2.60 -12.62
CA ASP A 285 9.26 1.26 -13.16
C ASP A 285 8.03 0.60 -13.82
N TYR A 286 6.99 1.37 -14.14
CA TYR A 286 5.72 0.79 -14.59
C TYR A 286 5.86 -0.14 -15.80
N ASN A 287 6.82 0.12 -16.67
CA ASN A 287 7.13 -0.64 -17.87
C ASN A 287 8.43 -1.45 -17.78
N ASN A 288 9.06 -1.54 -16.60
CA ASN A 288 10.26 -2.34 -16.37
C ASN A 288 9.89 -3.72 -15.80
N LEU A 289 10.26 -4.79 -16.51
CA LEU A 289 10.07 -6.15 -16.06
C LEU A 289 11.16 -6.52 -15.03
N GLN A 290 10.74 -6.84 -13.81
CA GLN A 290 11.68 -7.22 -12.76
C GLN A 290 11.12 -8.30 -11.84
N THR A 291 12.06 -9.02 -11.20
CA THR A 291 11.77 -9.93 -10.07
C THR A 291 12.41 -9.34 -8.84
N THR A 292 11.66 -9.26 -7.75
CA THR A 292 12.15 -8.68 -6.50
C THR A 292 11.91 -9.62 -5.34
N VAL A 293 12.83 -9.61 -4.37
CA VAL A 293 12.70 -10.34 -3.11
C VAL A 293 13.07 -9.40 -1.98
N GLY A 294 12.17 -9.22 -1.03
CA GLY A 294 12.37 -8.37 0.12
C GLY A 294 12.12 -9.10 1.44
N VAL A 295 12.98 -8.86 2.43
CA VAL A 295 12.87 -9.42 3.77
C VAL A 295 12.95 -8.32 4.82
N GLY A 296 12.13 -8.45 5.85
CA GLY A 296 12.08 -7.47 6.93
C GLY A 296 11.00 -7.76 7.95
N VAL A 297 10.33 -6.71 8.39
CA VAL A 297 9.30 -6.79 9.42
C VAL A 297 8.03 -6.06 8.99
N SER A 298 6.90 -6.56 9.47
CA SER A 298 5.61 -5.93 9.37
C SER A 298 5.05 -5.67 10.76
N LEU A 299 4.40 -4.52 10.92
CA LEU A 299 3.69 -4.14 12.14
C LEU A 299 2.18 -4.35 11.97
N ILE A 300 1.68 -4.20 10.76
CA ILE A 300 0.26 -4.23 10.44
C ILE A 300 0.09 -4.89 9.07
N GLU A 301 -0.87 -5.78 9.02
CA GLU A 301 -1.16 -6.61 7.87
C GLU A 301 -2.49 -6.24 7.19
N TRP A 302 -2.83 -7.01 6.15
CA TRP A 302 -4.11 -6.94 5.48
C TRP A 302 -5.31 -7.28 6.38
N LEU A 303 -5.08 -8.00 7.48
CA LEU A 303 -6.12 -8.49 8.39
C LEU A 303 -5.81 -8.14 9.84
#